data_0e6198980943921eb06cf8044a5e7cdc
#
_entry.id   0e6198980943921eb06cf8044a5e7cdc
#
_cell.length_a   1.000
_cell.length_b   1.000
_cell.length_c   1.000
_cell.angle_alpha   90.00
_cell.angle_beta   90.00
_cell.angle_gamma   90.00
#
_symmetry.space_group_name_H-M   'P 1'
#
loop_
_entity.id
_entity.type
_entity.pdbx_description
1 polymer ?
#
loop_
_entity_poly.entity_id
_entity_poly.type
_entity_poly.pdbx_seq_one_letter_code
_entity_poly.pdbx_strand_id
1 'polypeptide(L)'
;MKIISKKTLAVAGIAGTLIAISACSTTTPTKNTSTETTAKSTGIGKAQAVQSVDLNRYAGKWYEIARLPMFFQRNCASDVTATYTLQPTGKVEVNNQCMGKDGKPMQSIGEATKNGDSGSKLKVTFLPQGLRWLPVGKADYWVLALDPNYNHALVGTPNQKYLWILSRTPTMDEATYQTMVATAKSQGYDVSKLQKTVQNSR
;
A
#
# COMPACT_ATOMS: atom_id res chain seq x y z
N MET A 1 -24.23 -46.12 -19.67
CA MET A 1 -24.29 -47.57 -19.81
C MET A 1 -22.97 -48.15 -19.29
N LYS A 2 -23.08 -49.01 -18.24
CA LYS A 2 -22.07 -49.92 -17.60
C LYS A 2 -20.88 -49.25 -16.89
N ILE A 3 -20.86 -49.06 -15.61
CA ILE A 3 -20.65 -49.86 -14.37
C ILE A 3 -19.87 -51.17 -14.55
N ILE A 4 -18.68 -51.21 -13.94
CA ILE A 4 -18.05 -52.41 -13.34
C ILE A 4 -17.02 -51.87 -12.31
N SER A 5 -17.13 -52.02 -11.15
CA SER A 5 -17.17 -52.72 -9.88
C SER A 5 -16.13 -53.89 -9.73
N LYS A 6 -15.52 -53.86 -8.52
CA LYS A 6 -14.87 -54.97 -7.75
C LYS A 6 -13.36 -55.12 -7.99
N LYS A 7 -12.49 -55.42 -6.99
CA LYS A 7 -12.66 -56.22 -5.77
C LYS A 7 -11.54 -55.95 -4.76
N THR A 8 -11.90 -56.07 -3.51
CA THR A 8 -11.15 -56.27 -2.28
C THR A 8 -10.28 -57.53 -2.31
N LEU A 9 -9.09 -57.44 -1.69
CA LEU A 9 -8.47 -58.63 -1.11
C LEU A 9 -7.74 -58.26 0.19
N ALA A 10 -8.19 -58.85 1.27
CA ALA A 10 -7.56 -58.87 2.57
C ALA A 10 -6.75 -60.20 2.70
N VAL A 11 -5.57 -60.17 3.32
CA VAL A 11 -4.96 -61.38 3.91
C VAL A 11 -4.32 -61.01 5.25
N ALA A 12 -4.59 -61.90 6.16
CA ALA A 12 -4.32 -61.82 7.60
C ALA A 12 -2.89 -62.25 8.00
N GLY A 13 -2.46 -61.70 9.12
CA GLY A 13 -1.94 -62.38 10.29
C GLY A 13 -0.52 -62.95 10.23
N ILE A 14 0.27 -62.61 11.23
CA ILE A 14 0.98 -63.57 12.13
C ILE A 14 1.48 -62.83 13.37
N ALA A 15 1.20 -63.40 14.52
CA ALA A 15 1.62 -63.01 15.85
C ALA A 15 3.08 -63.39 16.12
N GLY A 16 3.80 -62.65 16.95
CA GLY A 16 5.18 -62.98 17.36
C GLY A 16 5.64 -62.16 18.55
N THR A 17 5.33 -62.64 19.72
CA THR A 17 6.02 -62.74 21.02
C THR A 17 6.96 -61.61 21.51
N LEU A 18 6.63 -61.16 22.73
CA LEU A 18 7.33 -60.33 23.70
C LEU A 18 8.82 -60.62 23.93
N ILE A 19 9.63 -59.57 23.98
CA ILE A 19 10.78 -59.48 24.92
C ILE A 19 10.79 -58.07 25.52
N ALA A 20 10.59 -58.02 26.84
CA ALA A 20 10.76 -56.83 27.65
C ALA A 20 12.23 -56.63 27.94
N ILE A 21 12.80 -55.49 27.55
CA ILE A 21 14.05 -55.00 28.10
C ILE A 21 13.79 -53.63 28.69
N SER A 22 13.79 -53.58 30.01
CA SER A 22 13.75 -52.39 30.85
C SER A 22 15.10 -51.65 30.73
N ALA A 23 15.13 -50.54 30.05
CA ALA A 23 16.26 -49.60 30.09
C ALA A 23 15.73 -48.29 30.64
N CYS A 24 16.15 -48.01 31.85
CA CYS A 24 15.95 -46.74 32.54
C CYS A 24 16.76 -45.65 31.83
N SER A 25 16.14 -44.85 31.00
CA SER A 25 16.75 -43.65 30.41
C SER A 25 16.19 -42.41 31.09
N THR A 26 17.02 -41.75 31.83
CA THR A 26 16.81 -40.42 32.39
C THR A 26 16.57 -39.44 31.27
N THR A 27 15.30 -39.05 31.07
CA THR A 27 14.91 -37.97 30.16
C THR A 27 15.19 -36.63 30.88
N THR A 28 16.24 -35.99 30.48
CA THR A 28 16.45 -34.55 30.72
C THR A 28 15.34 -33.75 30.02
N PRO A 29 14.63 -32.85 30.68
CA PRO A 29 13.67 -32.00 29.96
C PRO A 29 14.42 -30.98 29.11
N THR A 30 14.39 -31.19 27.81
CA THR A 30 14.82 -30.18 26.84
C THR A 30 13.84 -29.01 26.92
N LYS A 31 14.30 -27.95 27.53
CA LYS A 31 13.60 -26.68 27.62
C LYS A 31 13.53 -26.12 26.18
N ASN A 32 12.40 -26.33 25.51
CA ASN A 32 12.09 -25.62 24.28
C ASN A 32 11.96 -24.14 24.62
N THR A 33 13.05 -23.42 24.46
CA THR A 33 13.04 -21.97 24.42
C THR A 33 12.41 -21.58 23.10
N SER A 34 11.09 -21.43 23.11
CA SER A 34 10.40 -20.65 22.09
C SER A 34 10.96 -19.22 22.21
N THR A 35 11.86 -18.87 21.31
CA THR A 35 12.30 -17.50 21.14
C THR A 35 11.11 -16.73 20.59
N GLU A 36 10.29 -16.24 21.47
CA GLU A 36 9.34 -15.19 21.18
C GLU A 36 10.18 -13.97 20.79
N THR A 37 10.34 -13.80 19.47
CA THR A 37 10.90 -12.57 18.92
C THR A 37 9.86 -11.47 19.20
N THR A 38 9.93 -10.91 20.38
CA THR A 38 9.25 -9.66 20.71
C THR A 38 9.85 -8.61 19.82
N ALA A 39 9.22 -8.33 18.70
CA ALA A 39 9.51 -7.19 17.86
C ALA A 39 9.21 -5.93 18.67
N LYS A 40 10.20 -5.44 19.39
CA LYS A 40 10.19 -4.16 20.09
C LYS A 40 10.24 -3.07 19.04
N SER A 41 9.08 -2.74 18.45
CA SER A 41 8.92 -1.56 17.60
C SER A 41 8.77 -0.34 18.51
N THR A 42 9.87 0.25 18.90
CA THR A 42 9.94 1.59 19.47
C THR A 42 10.91 2.44 18.66
N GLY A 43 10.54 2.69 17.41
CA GLY A 43 11.16 3.70 16.58
C GLY A 43 10.07 4.27 15.71
N ILE A 44 9.81 5.57 15.82
CA ILE A 44 9.04 6.28 14.79
C ILE A 44 9.81 6.03 13.49
N GLY A 45 9.27 5.16 12.62
CA GLY A 45 9.92 4.76 11.38
C GLY A 45 10.12 5.97 10.48
N LYS A 46 11.17 5.97 9.67
CA LYS A 46 11.31 6.93 8.58
C LYS A 46 10.42 6.47 7.42
N ALA A 47 9.81 7.42 6.73
CA ALA A 47 9.10 7.14 5.49
C ALA A 47 10.02 6.38 4.50
N GLN A 48 9.54 5.27 3.96
CA GLN A 48 10.27 4.43 3.02
C GLN A 48 9.39 4.17 1.80
N ALA A 49 9.90 4.50 0.62
CA ALA A 49 9.23 4.15 -0.63
C ALA A 49 9.39 2.65 -0.92
N VAL A 50 8.42 2.07 -1.61
CA VAL A 50 8.53 0.72 -2.18
C VAL A 50 9.74 0.63 -3.10
N GLN A 51 10.25 -0.58 -3.34
CA GLN A 51 11.46 -0.81 -4.12
C GLN A 51 11.35 -0.26 -5.54
N SER A 52 10.22 -0.51 -6.22
CA SER A 52 9.98 -0.02 -7.58
C SER A 52 8.49 0.14 -7.87
N VAL A 53 8.18 0.99 -8.84
CA VAL A 53 6.83 1.19 -9.38
C VAL A 53 6.90 1.22 -10.90
N ASP A 54 6.14 0.36 -11.56
CA ASP A 54 5.88 0.44 -12.99
C ASP A 54 4.90 1.60 -13.26
N LEU A 55 5.40 2.69 -13.82
CA LEU A 55 4.60 3.88 -14.07
C LEU A 55 3.51 3.66 -15.14
N ASN A 56 3.66 2.67 -16.05
CA ASN A 56 2.60 2.33 -17.00
C ASN A 56 1.40 1.72 -16.26
N ARG A 57 1.63 0.82 -15.31
CA ARG A 57 0.57 0.25 -14.48
C ARG A 57 0.00 1.25 -13.48
N TYR A 58 0.85 2.18 -13.01
CA TYR A 58 0.44 3.21 -12.04
C TYR A 58 -0.38 4.32 -12.71
N ALA A 59 -0.22 4.55 -14.00
CA ALA A 59 -0.96 5.54 -14.78
C ALA A 59 -2.48 5.31 -14.71
N GLY A 60 -3.25 6.33 -15.11
CA GLY A 60 -4.71 6.34 -15.07
C GLY A 60 -5.26 7.01 -13.82
N LYS A 61 -6.56 6.82 -13.57
CA LYS A 61 -7.32 7.49 -12.51
C LYS A 61 -7.16 6.79 -11.16
N TRP A 62 -7.01 7.60 -10.12
CA TRP A 62 -7.02 7.22 -8.72
C TRP A 62 -8.01 8.09 -7.94
N TYR A 63 -8.74 7.50 -7.00
CA TYR A 63 -9.61 8.18 -6.05
C TYR A 63 -8.88 8.34 -4.72
N GLU A 64 -8.94 9.54 -4.14
CA GLU A 64 -8.48 9.76 -2.79
C GLU A 64 -9.49 9.18 -1.79
N ILE A 65 -9.08 8.23 -0.97
CA ILE A 65 -9.91 7.63 0.09
C ILE A 65 -9.74 8.40 1.40
N ALA A 66 -8.50 8.80 1.69
CA ALA A 66 -8.18 9.61 2.85
C ALA A 66 -6.87 10.37 2.64
N ARG A 67 -6.68 11.42 3.42
CA ARG A 67 -5.45 12.21 3.42
C ARG A 67 -5.17 12.85 4.78
N LEU A 68 -3.94 13.26 5.01
CA LEU A 68 -3.63 14.23 6.07
C LEU A 68 -4.10 15.64 5.65
N PRO A 69 -4.40 16.52 6.61
CA PRO A 69 -4.75 17.92 6.31
C PRO A 69 -3.62 18.63 5.57
N MET A 70 -3.97 19.36 4.50
CA MET A 70 -3.00 20.12 3.71
C MET A 70 -3.61 21.41 3.17
N PHE A 71 -2.82 22.50 3.21
CA PHE A 71 -3.33 23.83 2.91
C PHE A 71 -3.78 23.99 1.45
N PHE A 72 -3.09 23.33 0.52
CA PHE A 72 -3.36 23.46 -0.92
C PHE A 72 -4.61 22.68 -1.37
N GLN A 73 -5.11 21.79 -0.52
CA GLN A 73 -6.33 21.00 -0.79
C GLN A 73 -7.51 21.42 0.12
N ARG A 74 -7.33 22.48 0.90
CA ARG A 74 -8.33 22.94 1.90
C ARG A 74 -9.69 23.35 1.31
N ASN A 75 -9.73 23.69 0.03
CA ASN A 75 -10.95 24.10 -0.67
C ASN A 75 -11.69 22.94 -1.33
N CYS A 76 -11.11 21.74 -1.38
CA CYS A 76 -11.81 20.54 -1.85
C CYS A 76 -12.78 20.04 -0.78
N ALA A 77 -14.04 19.81 -1.16
CA ALA A 77 -15.08 19.24 -0.31
C ALA A 77 -15.26 17.75 -0.52
N SER A 78 -15.24 17.28 -1.79
CA SER A 78 -15.48 15.89 -2.15
C SER A 78 -14.87 15.54 -3.52
N ASP A 79 -15.03 14.28 -3.92
CA ASP A 79 -14.75 13.76 -5.27
C ASP A 79 -13.31 14.02 -5.72
N VAL A 80 -12.38 13.92 -4.78
CA VAL A 80 -10.97 14.15 -5.05
C VAL A 80 -10.40 12.99 -5.82
N THR A 81 -9.83 13.30 -6.99
CA THR A 81 -9.18 12.31 -7.86
C THR A 81 -7.84 12.84 -8.37
N ALA A 82 -6.94 11.91 -8.71
CA ALA A 82 -5.71 12.19 -9.43
C ALA A 82 -5.64 11.29 -10.66
N THR A 83 -5.41 11.88 -11.83
CA THR A 83 -5.17 11.13 -13.06
C THR A 83 -3.71 11.33 -13.47
N TYR A 84 -2.98 10.23 -13.62
CA TYR A 84 -1.58 10.22 -14.04
C TYR A 84 -1.47 9.76 -15.48
N THR A 85 -0.80 10.53 -16.33
CA THR A 85 -0.58 10.21 -17.74
C THR A 85 0.92 10.18 -18.01
N LEU A 86 1.45 9.00 -18.33
CA LEU A 86 2.86 8.87 -18.69
C LEU A 86 3.07 9.46 -20.08
N GLN A 87 3.99 10.40 -20.18
CA GLN A 87 4.34 11.09 -21.41
C GLN A 87 5.49 10.37 -22.14
N PRO A 88 5.61 10.49 -23.46
CA PRO A 88 6.74 9.92 -24.22
C PRO A 88 8.11 10.38 -23.72
N THR A 89 8.17 11.52 -23.04
CA THR A 89 9.40 12.07 -22.42
C THR A 89 9.81 11.35 -21.13
N GLY A 90 9.00 10.36 -20.66
CA GLY A 90 9.19 9.70 -19.37
C GLY A 90 8.71 10.51 -18.16
N LYS A 91 8.19 11.71 -18.38
CA LYS A 91 7.52 12.51 -17.34
C LYS A 91 6.07 12.04 -17.17
N VAL A 92 5.47 12.35 -16.03
CA VAL A 92 4.07 12.02 -15.75
C VAL A 92 3.29 13.32 -15.60
N GLU A 93 2.28 13.52 -16.43
CA GLU A 93 1.28 14.57 -16.19
C GLU A 93 0.42 14.17 -15.00
N VAL A 94 0.17 15.10 -14.10
CA VAL A 94 -0.64 14.93 -12.90
C VAL A 94 -1.85 15.86 -13.01
N ASN A 95 -3.03 15.30 -13.17
CA ASN A 95 -4.29 16.04 -13.22
C ASN A 95 -5.10 15.73 -11.95
N ASN A 96 -5.06 16.66 -11.00
CA ASN A 96 -5.85 16.58 -9.77
C ASN A 96 -7.17 17.33 -9.94
N GLN A 97 -8.26 16.69 -9.53
CA GLN A 97 -9.60 17.26 -9.59
C GLN A 97 -10.33 17.06 -8.27
N CYS A 98 -11.23 17.96 -7.94
CA CYS A 98 -12.16 17.80 -6.82
C CYS A 98 -13.39 18.70 -7.00
N MET A 99 -14.43 18.43 -6.21
CA MET A 99 -15.54 19.36 -6.02
C MET A 99 -15.15 20.34 -4.91
N GLY A 100 -15.21 21.62 -5.21
CA GLY A 100 -14.94 22.70 -4.25
C GLY A 100 -16.04 22.86 -3.22
N LYS A 101 -15.74 23.55 -2.12
CA LYS A 101 -16.71 23.91 -1.06
C LYS A 101 -17.83 24.83 -1.56
N ASP A 102 -17.59 25.53 -2.64
CA ASP A 102 -18.57 26.37 -3.34
C ASP A 102 -19.44 25.60 -4.35
N GLY A 103 -19.31 24.27 -4.39
CA GLY A 103 -20.03 23.38 -5.31
C GLY A 103 -19.52 23.41 -6.74
N LYS A 104 -18.37 24.04 -7.02
CA LYS A 104 -17.78 24.10 -8.36
C LYS A 104 -16.65 23.10 -8.52
N PRO A 105 -16.48 22.52 -9.72
CA PRO A 105 -15.33 21.66 -9.99
C PRO A 105 -14.03 22.49 -9.98
N MET A 106 -13.02 21.92 -9.37
CA MET A 106 -11.66 22.46 -9.30
C MET A 106 -10.69 21.50 -9.98
N GLN A 107 -9.68 22.05 -10.65
CA GLN A 107 -8.63 21.26 -11.32
C GLN A 107 -7.27 21.91 -11.12
N SER A 108 -6.23 21.07 -11.02
CA SER A 108 -4.84 21.50 -11.00
C SER A 108 -4.00 20.53 -11.82
N ILE A 109 -3.28 21.04 -12.82
CA ILE A 109 -2.43 20.25 -13.71
C ILE A 109 -0.97 20.49 -13.37
N GLY A 110 -0.29 19.42 -12.99
CA GLY A 110 1.13 19.41 -12.66
C GLY A 110 1.92 18.43 -13.51
N GLU A 111 3.20 18.32 -13.19
CA GLU A 111 4.13 17.40 -13.81
C GLU A 111 4.97 16.72 -12.73
N ALA A 112 5.12 15.39 -12.84
CA ALA A 112 6.00 14.61 -12.01
C ALA A 112 7.18 14.09 -12.83
N THR A 113 8.36 14.13 -12.23
CA THR A 113 9.60 13.56 -12.78
C THR A 113 10.14 12.52 -11.82
N LYS A 114 10.76 11.46 -12.36
CA LYS A 114 11.43 10.46 -11.54
C LYS A 114 12.55 11.11 -10.72
N ASN A 115 12.68 10.67 -9.48
CA ASN A 115 13.80 10.97 -8.61
C ASN A 115 14.55 9.65 -8.34
N GLY A 116 15.46 9.29 -9.25
CA GLY A 116 16.07 7.98 -9.38
C GLY A 116 15.31 7.07 -10.37
N ASP A 117 15.73 5.81 -10.51
CA ASP A 117 15.27 4.92 -11.58
C ASP A 117 14.04 4.07 -11.19
N SER A 118 13.76 3.93 -9.90
CA SER A 118 12.76 2.99 -9.37
C SER A 118 11.30 3.34 -9.70
N GLY A 119 11.01 4.58 -10.12
CA GLY A 119 9.63 5.06 -10.30
C GLY A 119 8.83 5.23 -9.00
N SER A 120 9.34 4.76 -7.86
CA SER A 120 8.66 4.85 -6.55
C SER A 120 8.82 6.20 -5.87
N LYS A 121 9.78 7.01 -6.31
CA LYS A 121 10.03 8.36 -5.83
C LYS A 121 9.95 9.34 -6.99
N LEU A 122 9.08 10.32 -6.85
CA LEU A 122 8.87 11.37 -7.85
C LEU A 122 9.05 12.74 -7.21
N LYS A 123 9.35 13.74 -8.05
CA LYS A 123 9.25 15.17 -7.73
C LYS A 123 8.10 15.74 -8.55
N VAL A 124 7.13 16.33 -7.87
CA VAL A 124 5.91 16.89 -8.47
C VAL A 124 5.92 18.40 -8.38
N THR A 125 5.57 19.09 -9.46
CA THR A 125 5.39 20.54 -9.49
C THR A 125 4.07 20.91 -10.16
N PHE A 126 3.42 21.94 -9.64
CA PHE A 126 2.22 22.56 -10.21
C PHE A 126 2.50 23.98 -10.72
N LEU A 127 3.77 24.33 -10.86
CA LEU A 127 4.13 25.59 -11.50
C LEU A 127 3.66 25.63 -12.97
N PRO A 128 3.36 26.82 -13.50
CA PRO A 128 3.10 27.01 -14.94
C PRO A 128 4.18 26.35 -15.81
N GLN A 129 3.80 25.82 -16.96
CA GLN A 129 4.68 25.03 -17.82
C GLN A 129 6.04 25.69 -18.07
N GLY A 130 6.07 27.01 -18.34
CA GLY A 130 7.29 27.76 -18.57
C GLY A 130 8.24 27.91 -17.35
N LEU A 131 7.75 27.56 -16.13
CA LEU A 131 8.51 27.71 -14.88
C LEU A 131 8.85 26.34 -14.23
N ARG A 132 8.42 25.22 -14.80
CA ARG A 132 8.64 23.87 -14.23
C ARG A 132 10.10 23.43 -14.19
N TRP A 133 10.95 24.05 -14.95
CA TRP A 133 12.40 23.83 -14.94
C TRP A 133 13.09 24.37 -13.67
N LEU A 134 12.45 25.33 -12.98
CA LEU A 134 13.01 25.88 -11.76
C LEU A 134 13.16 24.80 -10.66
N PRO A 135 14.21 24.87 -9.85
CA PRO A 135 14.43 23.90 -8.75
C PRO A 135 13.44 24.10 -7.59
N VAL A 136 12.76 25.25 -7.54
CA VAL A 136 11.77 25.60 -6.51
C VAL A 136 10.38 25.09 -6.86
N GLY A 137 9.50 24.97 -5.89
CA GLY A 137 8.10 24.56 -6.11
C GLY A 137 7.93 23.10 -6.47
N LYS A 138 8.92 22.25 -6.19
CA LYS A 138 8.86 20.80 -6.35
C LYS A 138 8.66 20.14 -5.00
N ALA A 139 7.65 19.26 -4.92
CA ALA A 139 7.34 18.46 -3.75
C ALA A 139 7.75 16.99 -3.96
N ASP A 140 8.15 16.33 -2.89
CA ASP A 140 8.35 14.88 -2.91
C ASP A 140 7.01 14.16 -3.01
N TYR A 141 6.99 13.08 -3.80
CA TYR A 141 5.89 12.15 -3.93
C TYR A 141 6.47 10.74 -3.92
N TRP A 142 6.33 10.06 -2.79
CA TRP A 142 6.86 8.72 -2.59
C TRP A 142 5.71 7.73 -2.48
N VAL A 143 5.76 6.66 -3.25
CA VAL A 143 4.86 5.52 -3.10
C VAL A 143 5.39 4.67 -1.95
N LEU A 144 4.69 4.68 -0.82
CA LEU A 144 5.09 4.05 0.44
C LEU A 144 4.61 2.61 0.56
N ALA A 145 3.44 2.33 -0.02
CA ALA A 145 2.90 0.99 -0.21
C ALA A 145 2.08 0.95 -1.51
N LEU A 146 2.08 -0.19 -2.14
CA LEU A 146 1.34 -0.45 -3.38
C LEU A 146 0.94 -1.92 -3.40
N ASP A 147 -0.34 -2.20 -3.65
CA ASP A 147 -0.76 -3.58 -3.77
C ASP A 147 -0.25 -4.21 -5.09
N PRO A 148 -0.05 -5.52 -5.15
CA PRO A 148 0.51 -6.18 -6.35
C PRO A 148 -0.32 -5.96 -7.62
N ASN A 149 -1.62 -5.73 -7.48
CA ASN A 149 -2.54 -5.51 -8.60
C ASN A 149 -2.67 -4.02 -8.97
N TYR A 150 -2.02 -3.11 -8.24
CA TYR A 150 -2.09 -1.65 -8.41
C TYR A 150 -3.51 -1.08 -8.18
N ASN A 151 -4.29 -1.68 -7.29
CA ASN A 151 -5.63 -1.20 -6.93
C ASN A 151 -5.61 -0.15 -5.81
N HIS A 152 -4.64 -0.25 -4.90
CA HIS A 152 -4.51 0.61 -3.73
C HIS A 152 -3.08 1.09 -3.57
N ALA A 153 -2.90 2.35 -3.20
CA ALA A 153 -1.60 2.95 -2.95
C ALA A 153 -1.60 3.82 -1.70
N LEU A 154 -0.53 3.74 -0.93
CA LEU A 154 -0.20 4.70 0.12
C LEU A 154 0.90 5.62 -0.42
N VAL A 155 0.65 6.91 -0.41
CA VAL A 155 1.57 7.92 -0.94
C VAL A 155 1.88 8.95 0.13
N GLY A 156 3.11 9.41 0.20
CA GLY A 156 3.46 10.43 1.17
C GLY A 156 4.77 11.15 0.86
N THR A 157 5.18 12.00 1.79
CA THR A 157 6.43 12.76 1.70
C THR A 157 7.43 12.28 2.76
N PRO A 158 8.75 12.33 2.48
CA PRO A 158 9.78 11.81 3.41
C PRO A 158 9.81 12.54 4.77
N ASN A 159 9.31 13.76 4.81
CA ASN A 159 9.17 14.55 6.05
C ASN A 159 7.87 14.25 6.81
N GLN A 160 7.08 13.26 6.38
CA GLN A 160 5.83 12.79 6.99
C GLN A 160 4.72 13.86 7.09
N LYS A 161 4.88 14.98 6.39
CA LYS A 161 3.93 16.10 6.45
C LYS A 161 2.67 15.85 5.63
N TYR A 162 2.76 15.13 4.51
CA TYR A 162 1.65 14.85 3.60
C TYR A 162 1.52 13.35 3.37
N LEU A 163 0.29 12.88 3.34
CA LEU A 163 -0.06 11.48 3.13
C LEU A 163 -1.41 11.39 2.42
N TRP A 164 -1.52 10.42 1.50
CA TRP A 164 -2.75 10.06 0.79
C TRP A 164 -2.91 8.54 0.77
N ILE A 165 -4.13 8.08 0.97
CA ILE A 165 -4.58 6.72 0.68
C ILE A 165 -5.39 6.80 -0.60
N LEU A 166 -4.94 6.09 -1.63
CA LEU A 166 -5.52 6.11 -2.97
C LEU A 166 -6.09 4.75 -3.34
N SER A 167 -7.17 4.74 -4.14
CA SER A 167 -7.79 3.54 -4.68
C SER A 167 -8.16 3.72 -6.16
N ARG A 168 -8.22 2.61 -6.91
CA ARG A 168 -8.77 2.60 -8.28
C ARG A 168 -10.30 2.71 -8.30
N THR A 169 -10.95 2.44 -7.17
CA THR A 169 -12.40 2.57 -6.97
C THR A 169 -12.71 3.71 -6.00
N PRO A 170 -13.89 4.34 -6.08
CA PRO A 170 -14.29 5.42 -5.18
C PRO A 170 -14.48 4.95 -3.73
N THR A 171 -14.49 3.65 -3.51
CA THR A 171 -14.62 3.02 -2.18
C THR A 171 -13.43 2.09 -1.92
N MET A 172 -13.16 1.85 -0.65
CA MET A 172 -12.16 0.90 -0.17
C MET A 172 -12.79 0.12 1.00
N ASP A 173 -12.55 -1.19 1.06
CA ASP A 173 -12.98 -1.98 2.20
C ASP A 173 -12.19 -1.59 3.46
N GLU A 174 -12.81 -1.75 4.63
CA GLU A 174 -12.23 -1.29 5.89
C GLU A 174 -10.96 -2.04 6.27
N ALA A 175 -10.83 -3.32 5.93
CA ALA A 175 -9.63 -4.10 6.24
C ALA A 175 -8.41 -3.58 5.46
N THR A 176 -8.58 -3.31 4.16
CA THR A 176 -7.55 -2.67 3.31
C THR A 176 -7.21 -1.27 3.81
N TYR A 177 -8.24 -0.47 4.17
CA TYR A 177 -8.02 0.87 4.73
C TYR A 177 -7.19 0.80 6.02
N GLN A 178 -7.53 -0.06 6.96
CA GLN A 178 -6.80 -0.21 8.23
C GLN A 178 -5.36 -0.69 8.00
N THR A 179 -5.13 -1.55 7.01
CA THR A 179 -3.77 -1.98 6.62
C THR A 179 -2.93 -0.79 6.14
N MET A 180 -3.50 0.09 5.31
CA MET A 180 -2.82 1.30 4.85
C MET A 180 -2.53 2.27 6.00
N VAL A 181 -3.48 2.44 6.93
CA VAL A 181 -3.31 3.26 8.14
C VAL A 181 -2.20 2.71 9.04
N ALA A 182 -2.18 1.39 9.28
CA ALA A 182 -1.14 0.75 10.07
C ALA A 182 0.25 0.91 9.42
N THR A 183 0.33 0.77 8.11
CA THR A 183 1.56 1.00 7.34
C THR A 183 2.03 2.45 7.45
N ALA A 184 1.12 3.42 7.31
CA ALA A 184 1.44 4.83 7.49
C ALA A 184 1.97 5.11 8.91
N LYS A 185 1.30 4.58 9.93
CA LYS A 185 1.70 4.72 11.34
C LYS A 185 3.10 4.14 11.58
N SER A 186 3.41 2.94 11.06
CA SER A 186 4.73 2.31 11.21
C SER A 186 5.85 3.13 10.56
N GLN A 187 5.52 3.92 9.54
CA GLN A 187 6.44 4.84 8.86
C GLN A 187 6.46 6.25 9.47
N GLY A 188 5.82 6.45 10.64
CA GLY A 188 5.93 7.66 11.45
C GLY A 188 4.94 8.77 11.09
N TYR A 189 3.92 8.50 10.28
CA TYR A 189 2.88 9.50 10.00
C TYR A 189 1.90 9.62 11.18
N ASP A 190 1.46 10.83 11.47
CA ASP A 190 0.41 11.11 12.49
C ASP A 190 -0.97 10.77 11.92
N VAL A 191 -1.32 9.50 11.97
CA VAL A 191 -2.59 8.99 11.43
C VAL A 191 -3.82 9.43 12.21
N SER A 192 -3.65 10.02 13.43
CA SER A 192 -4.78 10.57 14.19
C SER A 192 -5.46 11.74 13.48
N LYS A 193 -4.75 12.37 12.55
CA LYS A 193 -5.24 13.50 11.74
C LYS A 193 -5.78 13.09 10.36
N LEU A 194 -5.82 11.79 10.05
CA LEU A 194 -6.37 11.34 8.77
C LEU A 194 -7.84 11.75 8.61
N GLN A 195 -8.15 12.32 7.45
CA GLN A 195 -9.48 12.72 7.04
C GLN A 195 -9.93 11.83 5.88
N LYS A 196 -11.05 11.13 6.05
CA LYS A 196 -11.69 10.39 4.95
C LYS A 196 -12.27 11.38 3.94
N THR A 197 -12.08 11.10 2.66
CA THR A 197 -12.60 11.90 1.55
C THR A 197 -13.94 11.37 1.11
N VAL A 198 -14.93 12.24 0.99
CA VAL A 198 -16.26 11.87 0.47
C VAL A 198 -16.15 11.71 -1.06
N GLN A 199 -16.59 10.56 -1.57
CA GLN A 199 -16.74 10.28 -3.01
C GLN A 199 -18.23 10.11 -3.30
N ASN A 200 -18.86 11.09 -3.98
CA ASN A 200 -20.29 11.09 -4.32
C ASN A 200 -20.54 10.48 -5.70
N SER A 201 -19.57 10.63 -6.62
CA SER A 201 -19.63 10.02 -7.94
C SER A 201 -19.30 8.53 -7.86
N ARG A 202 -20.29 7.71 -8.11
CA ARG A 202 -20.17 6.25 -8.22
C ARG A 202 -19.88 5.83 -9.66
#